data_8aa858e8e096e7320c8575731a0a41ec
#
_entry.id   8aa858e8e096e7320c8575731a0a41ec
#
_cell.length_a   1.000
_cell.length_b   1.000
_cell.length_c   1.000
_cell.angle_alpha   90.00
_cell.angle_beta   90.00
_cell.angle_gamma   90.00
#
_symmetry.space_group_name_H-M   'P 1'
#
loop_
_entity.id
_entity.type
_entity.pdbx_description
1 polymer ?
#
loop_
_entity_poly.entity_id
_entity_poly.type
_entity_poly.pdbx_seq_one_letter_code
_entity_poly.pdbx_strand_id
1 'polypeptide(L)'
;DFTKELPTKWDGIIKKIKLDLIGTDDWKNMNELFYVMNGTVNYVLLRNFEGMPSKFDYNDVDLLVEDEKLAYIVKKDFSLVKDNLRSIKIKVGSNNIILNPNYLGDHYYDQKWEKDILKRRVLDNNGFYIPNKSDYFYTLLYHVIFHSRWKKTDEIREDYKKLLFNLAKELKLEEITENVLNDKNLSKKIIEKYMQKFSYNQVDTVRYKIRNNETSKLLKTSIFILKTHGINHLFFAIKLKIQFILKLR
;
A
#
# COMPACT_ATOMS: atom_id res chain seq x y z
N ASP A 1 3.64 -12.35 -32.99
CA ASP A 1 3.93 -13.71 -32.55
C ASP A 1 5.40 -13.79 -32.13
N PHE A 2 5.66 -13.34 -30.91
CA PHE A 2 7.01 -13.21 -30.31
C PHE A 2 7.63 -14.58 -29.93
N THR A 3 6.92 -15.68 -30.19
CA THR A 3 7.31 -17.02 -29.71
C THR A 3 8.11 -17.84 -30.72
N LYS A 4 8.29 -17.35 -31.94
CA LYS A 4 8.83 -18.19 -33.04
C LYS A 4 10.34 -18.10 -33.27
N GLU A 5 11.07 -17.18 -32.62
CA GLU A 5 12.48 -16.98 -32.93
C GLU A 5 13.39 -16.77 -31.71
N LEU A 6 13.03 -17.29 -30.54
CA LEU A 6 13.99 -17.31 -29.41
C LEU A 6 15.02 -18.42 -29.66
N PRO A 7 16.34 -18.10 -29.65
CA PRO A 7 17.39 -19.10 -29.77
C PRO A 7 17.21 -20.22 -28.75
N THR A 8 17.42 -21.47 -29.12
CA THR A 8 17.32 -22.66 -28.25
C THR A 8 18.05 -22.54 -26.91
N LYS A 9 19.06 -21.68 -26.87
CA LYS A 9 19.81 -21.30 -25.64
C LYS A 9 18.91 -20.62 -24.58
N TRP A 10 17.84 -19.92 -24.98
CA TRP A 10 16.93 -19.21 -24.07
C TRP A 10 15.78 -20.08 -23.60
N ASP A 11 15.42 -21.13 -24.33
CA ASP A 11 14.34 -22.06 -23.98
C ASP A 11 14.61 -22.74 -22.63
N GLY A 12 15.87 -23.10 -22.36
CA GLY A 12 16.28 -23.68 -21.08
C GLY A 12 16.16 -22.69 -19.93
N ILE A 13 16.52 -21.41 -20.17
CA ILE A 13 16.45 -20.33 -19.17
C ILE A 13 15.01 -19.95 -18.90
N ILE A 14 14.21 -19.76 -19.96
CA ILE A 14 12.78 -19.43 -19.84
C ILE A 14 12.02 -20.57 -19.18
N LYS A 15 12.32 -21.83 -19.53
CA LYS A 15 11.72 -23.01 -18.91
C LYS A 15 12.10 -23.12 -17.44
N LYS A 16 13.35 -22.80 -17.07
CA LYS A 16 13.82 -22.76 -15.68
C LYS A 16 13.13 -21.63 -14.91
N ILE A 17 13.06 -20.42 -15.47
CA ILE A 17 12.33 -19.29 -14.85
C ILE A 17 10.85 -19.63 -14.70
N LYS A 18 10.22 -20.25 -15.71
CA LYS A 18 8.84 -20.74 -15.61
C LYS A 18 8.68 -21.78 -14.50
N LEU A 19 9.58 -22.76 -14.41
CA LEU A 19 9.54 -23.80 -13.39
C LEU A 19 9.80 -23.25 -11.98
N ASP A 20 10.68 -22.25 -11.87
CA ASP A 20 10.96 -21.58 -10.60
C ASP A 20 9.83 -20.62 -10.17
N LEU A 21 9.07 -20.06 -11.14
CA LEU A 21 7.92 -19.18 -10.90
C LEU A 21 6.58 -19.91 -10.87
N ILE A 22 6.47 -21.01 -11.59
CA ILE A 22 5.24 -21.81 -11.72
C ILE A 22 5.50 -23.15 -11.04
N GLY A 23 5.20 -23.31 -9.78
CA GLY A 23 5.31 -24.68 -9.29
C GLY A 23 5.22 -24.89 -7.81
N THR A 24 5.29 -23.85 -7.03
CA THR A 24 4.97 -23.92 -5.63
C THR A 24 4.23 -22.66 -5.24
N ASP A 25 3.03 -22.81 -4.69
CA ASP A 25 2.26 -21.68 -4.16
C ASP A 25 2.96 -20.98 -2.98
N ASP A 26 4.12 -21.52 -2.58
CA ASP A 26 4.83 -21.14 -1.37
C ASP A 26 6.19 -20.50 -1.70
N TRP A 27 6.49 -19.41 -1.01
CA TRP A 27 7.82 -18.82 -0.96
C TRP A 27 8.61 -19.48 0.18
N LYS A 28 9.88 -19.80 -0.03
CA LYS A 28 10.73 -20.40 1.00
C LYS A 28 10.88 -19.49 2.23
N ASN A 29 11.10 -18.22 1.95
CA ASN A 29 11.24 -17.17 2.97
C ASN A 29 10.99 -15.79 2.33
N MET A 30 10.98 -14.74 3.16
CA MET A 30 10.77 -13.38 2.68
C MET A 30 11.89 -12.83 1.81
N ASN A 31 13.13 -13.28 2.02
CA ASN A 31 14.24 -12.83 1.19
C ASN A 31 14.07 -13.29 -0.26
N GLU A 32 13.60 -14.53 -0.47
CA GLU A 32 13.28 -15.02 -1.82
C GLU A 32 12.16 -14.20 -2.46
N LEU A 33 11.09 -13.92 -1.74
CA LEU A 33 10.00 -13.09 -2.20
C LEU A 33 10.50 -11.68 -2.61
N PHE A 34 11.23 -11.01 -1.73
CA PHE A 34 11.73 -9.67 -2.02
C PHE A 34 12.79 -9.66 -3.13
N TYR A 35 13.63 -10.67 -3.21
CA TYR A 35 14.59 -10.79 -4.31
C TYR A 35 13.88 -10.80 -5.67
N VAL A 36 12.80 -11.56 -5.80
CA VAL A 36 12.01 -11.61 -7.03
C VAL A 36 11.24 -10.31 -7.24
N MET A 37 10.61 -9.76 -6.21
CA MET A 37 9.90 -8.48 -6.29
C MET A 37 10.83 -7.34 -6.72
N ASN A 38 12.07 -7.28 -6.21
CA ASN A 38 13.04 -6.25 -6.55
C ASN A 38 13.38 -6.22 -8.05
N GLY A 39 13.39 -7.37 -8.69
CA GLY A 39 13.68 -7.49 -10.12
C GLY A 39 12.46 -7.33 -11.05
N THR A 40 11.25 -7.38 -10.50
CA THR A 40 10.03 -7.52 -11.32
C THR A 40 8.95 -6.48 -11.07
N VAL A 41 8.94 -5.86 -9.88
CA VAL A 41 7.87 -4.96 -9.44
C VAL A 41 8.45 -3.64 -8.92
N ASN A 42 7.86 -2.53 -9.34
CA ASN A 42 8.14 -1.24 -8.75
C ASN A 42 7.24 -1.07 -7.51
N TYR A 43 7.81 -1.24 -6.31
CA TYR A 43 7.07 -1.23 -5.06
C TYR A 43 7.84 -0.55 -3.92
N VAL A 44 7.13 -0.25 -2.85
CA VAL A 44 7.68 0.18 -1.56
C VAL A 44 6.80 -0.35 -0.42
N LEU A 45 7.41 -0.84 0.66
CA LEU A 45 6.72 -1.17 1.90
C LEU A 45 6.38 0.12 2.62
N LEU A 46 5.10 0.37 2.90
CA LEU A 46 4.68 1.66 3.48
C LEU A 46 4.90 1.75 4.99
N ARG A 47 4.79 0.61 5.69
CA ARG A 47 4.89 0.53 7.17
C ARG A 47 4.95 -0.91 7.66
N ASN A 48 5.20 -1.09 8.96
CA ASN A 48 5.26 -2.39 9.65
C ASN A 48 6.39 -3.29 9.13
N PHE A 49 7.49 -2.71 8.70
CA PHE A 49 8.63 -3.43 8.12
C PHE A 49 9.84 -3.52 9.07
N GLU A 50 9.80 -2.89 10.24
CA GLU A 50 10.97 -2.73 11.13
C GLU A 50 11.52 -4.07 11.64
N GLY A 51 10.68 -5.08 11.78
CA GLY A 51 11.11 -6.42 12.21
C GLY A 51 11.45 -7.38 11.06
N MET A 52 11.17 -6.97 9.81
CA MET A 52 11.31 -7.84 8.66
C MET A 52 12.79 -8.01 8.24
N PRO A 53 13.16 -9.14 7.65
CA PRO A 53 12.34 -10.32 7.31
C PRO A 53 12.26 -11.35 8.45
N SER A 54 12.97 -11.16 9.55
CA SER A 54 13.11 -12.16 10.61
C SER A 54 11.92 -12.25 11.56
N LYS A 55 11.18 -11.14 11.72
CA LYS A 55 10.02 -11.05 12.60
C LYS A 55 8.87 -10.36 11.90
N PHE A 56 7.71 -11.01 11.93
CA PHE A 56 6.45 -10.47 11.45
C PHE A 56 5.58 -10.15 12.67
N ASP A 57 5.57 -8.89 13.07
CA ASP A 57 4.70 -8.45 14.16
C ASP A 57 3.23 -8.37 13.72
N TYR A 58 3.01 -8.35 12.40
CA TYR A 58 1.68 -8.29 11.77
C TYR A 58 1.61 -9.27 10.61
N ASN A 59 0.47 -9.95 10.46
CA ASN A 59 0.24 -10.87 9.35
C ASN A 59 -0.06 -10.14 8.01
N ASP A 60 -0.01 -8.81 7.99
CA ASP A 60 -0.30 -8.00 6.83
C ASP A 60 0.85 -7.04 6.51
N VAL A 61 1.13 -6.90 5.22
CA VAL A 61 2.18 -6.05 4.66
C VAL A 61 1.52 -5.02 3.75
N ASP A 62 1.61 -3.75 4.14
CA ASP A 62 1.08 -2.64 3.35
C ASP A 62 2.10 -2.16 2.33
N LEU A 63 1.70 -2.15 1.07
CA LEU A 63 2.55 -1.80 -0.07
C LEU A 63 1.96 -0.63 -0.87
N LEU A 64 2.83 0.17 -1.47
CA LEU A 64 2.50 0.98 -2.63
C LEU A 64 3.18 0.34 -3.84
N VAL A 65 2.44 0.16 -4.92
CA VAL A 65 2.89 -0.59 -6.11
C VAL A 65 2.49 0.17 -7.37
N GLU A 66 3.35 0.13 -8.38
CA GLU A 66 3.08 0.82 -9.63
C GLU A 66 1.88 0.24 -10.38
N ASP A 67 1.80 -1.10 -10.45
CA ASP A 67 0.76 -1.79 -11.21
C ASP A 67 0.33 -3.15 -10.62
N GLU A 68 -0.63 -3.79 -11.27
CA GLU A 68 -1.22 -5.07 -10.84
C GLU A 68 -0.31 -6.29 -11.04
N LYS A 69 0.87 -6.16 -11.66
CA LYS A 69 1.79 -7.28 -11.89
C LYS A 69 2.22 -7.96 -10.59
N LEU A 70 2.23 -7.19 -9.47
CA LEU A 70 2.51 -7.75 -8.16
C LEU A 70 1.72 -9.03 -7.88
N ALA A 71 0.42 -9.03 -8.14
CA ALA A 71 -0.45 -10.17 -7.82
C ALA A 71 -0.01 -11.45 -8.55
N TYR A 72 0.33 -11.33 -9.83
CA TYR A 72 0.78 -12.45 -10.65
C TYR A 72 2.15 -12.98 -10.17
N ILE A 73 3.07 -12.08 -9.85
CA ILE A 73 4.41 -12.44 -9.37
C ILE A 73 4.34 -13.15 -8.03
N VAL A 74 3.65 -12.57 -7.04
CA VAL A 74 3.66 -13.11 -5.67
C VAL A 74 2.86 -14.39 -5.52
N LYS A 75 1.85 -14.61 -6.35
CA LYS A 75 1.09 -15.86 -6.38
C LYS A 75 1.69 -16.90 -7.33
N LYS A 76 2.73 -16.53 -8.09
CA LYS A 76 3.33 -17.40 -9.11
C LYS A 76 2.30 -17.97 -10.11
N ASP A 77 1.18 -17.28 -10.30
CA ASP A 77 0.05 -17.69 -11.12
C ASP A 77 -0.36 -16.57 -12.06
N PHE A 78 -0.16 -16.79 -13.34
CA PHE A 78 -0.50 -15.84 -14.41
C PHE A 78 -1.92 -16.04 -14.96
N SER A 79 -2.65 -17.05 -14.48
CA SER A 79 -4.03 -17.33 -14.88
C SER A 79 -5.07 -16.61 -14.01
N LEU A 80 -4.61 -15.88 -12.98
CA LEU A 80 -5.50 -15.23 -12.04
C LEU A 80 -6.42 -14.23 -12.73
N VAL A 81 -7.69 -14.56 -12.71
CA VAL A 81 -8.77 -13.60 -12.93
C VAL A 81 -8.75 -12.57 -11.81
N LYS A 82 -9.00 -11.32 -12.11
CA LYS A 82 -8.90 -10.10 -11.28
C LYS A 82 -9.61 -10.11 -9.91
N ASP A 83 -9.61 -11.23 -9.19
CA ASP A 83 -10.26 -11.36 -7.91
C ASP A 83 -9.37 -10.85 -6.77
N ASN A 84 -9.80 -9.73 -6.22
CA ASN A 84 -9.30 -9.18 -4.96
C ASN A 84 -7.79 -8.86 -4.92
N LEU A 85 -7.29 -8.15 -5.93
CA LEU A 85 -5.90 -7.69 -6.02
C LEU A 85 -5.44 -6.78 -4.84
N ARG A 86 -6.35 -6.43 -3.92
CA ARG A 86 -6.09 -5.53 -2.79
C ARG A 86 -5.77 -6.23 -1.48
N SER A 87 -5.90 -7.56 -1.44
CA SER A 87 -5.55 -8.39 -0.28
C SER A 87 -5.13 -9.74 -0.80
N ILE A 88 -3.84 -9.88 -1.03
CA ILE A 88 -3.25 -11.05 -1.66
C ILE A 88 -2.70 -11.95 -0.57
N LYS A 89 -3.31 -13.10 -0.39
CA LYS A 89 -2.82 -14.11 0.55
C LYS A 89 -1.73 -14.94 -0.11
N ILE A 90 -0.59 -15.04 0.54
CA ILE A 90 0.55 -15.86 0.12
C ILE A 90 1.07 -16.66 1.31
N LYS A 91 1.76 -17.76 1.02
CA LYS A 91 2.45 -18.55 2.03
C LYS A 91 3.95 -18.33 1.87
N VAL A 92 4.62 -18.04 2.98
CA VAL A 92 6.06 -17.80 3.05
C VAL A 92 6.64 -18.64 4.18
N GLY A 93 7.34 -19.70 3.84
CA GLY A 93 7.74 -20.74 4.80
C GLY A 93 6.52 -21.37 5.48
N SER A 94 6.47 -21.30 6.78
CA SER A 94 5.31 -21.77 7.59
C SER A 94 4.21 -20.72 7.79
N ASN A 95 4.43 -19.47 7.36
CA ASN A 95 3.55 -18.35 7.67
C ASN A 95 2.61 -18.01 6.52
N ASN A 96 1.34 -17.72 6.84
CA ASN A 96 0.42 -17.10 5.91
C ASN A 96 0.51 -15.58 6.06
N ILE A 97 0.82 -14.91 4.96
CA ILE A 97 1.00 -13.45 4.91
C ILE A 97 -0.05 -12.86 3.99
N ILE A 98 -0.54 -11.68 4.35
CA ILE A 98 -1.45 -10.91 3.53
C ILE A 98 -0.71 -9.68 3.01
N LEU A 99 -0.53 -9.60 1.70
CA LEU A 99 -0.06 -8.37 1.06
C LEU A 99 -1.27 -7.47 0.75
N ASN A 100 -1.21 -6.24 1.24
CA ASN A 100 -2.23 -5.21 1.02
C ASN A 100 -1.70 -4.12 0.07
N PRO A 101 -1.67 -4.36 -1.24
CA PRO A 101 -1.20 -3.37 -2.19
C PRO A 101 -2.18 -2.20 -2.34
N ASN A 102 -1.61 -1.01 -2.35
CA ASN A 102 -2.21 0.21 -2.87
C ASN A 102 -1.56 0.45 -4.23
N TYR A 103 -2.37 0.53 -5.27
CA TYR A 103 -1.86 0.71 -6.64
C TYR A 103 -1.77 2.19 -6.99
N LEU A 104 -0.77 2.54 -7.77
CA LEU A 104 -0.60 3.89 -8.26
C LEU A 104 -1.90 4.43 -8.89
N GLY A 105 -2.40 5.54 -8.35
CA GLY A 105 -3.65 6.17 -8.82
C GLY A 105 -4.93 5.56 -8.27
N ASP A 106 -4.85 4.69 -7.25
CA ASP A 106 -6.05 4.14 -6.59
C ASP A 106 -6.63 5.06 -5.49
N HIS A 107 -6.11 6.28 -5.42
CA HIS A 107 -6.50 7.34 -4.48
C HIS A 107 -6.24 7.01 -3.00
N TYR A 108 -5.21 6.23 -2.72
CA TYR A 108 -4.75 6.06 -1.34
C TYR A 108 -4.01 7.30 -0.85
N TYR A 109 -3.09 7.82 -1.67
CA TYR A 109 -2.51 9.16 -1.59
C TYR A 109 -2.81 9.94 -2.88
N ASP A 110 -2.34 11.19 -2.97
CA ASP A 110 -2.26 11.92 -4.24
C ASP A 110 -1.35 11.17 -5.23
N GLN A 111 -1.77 11.01 -6.47
CA GLN A 111 -1.04 10.22 -7.46
C GLN A 111 0.38 10.76 -7.72
N LYS A 112 0.58 12.09 -7.65
CA LYS A 112 1.91 12.68 -7.76
C LYS A 112 2.77 12.28 -6.57
N TRP A 113 2.20 12.28 -5.36
CA TRP A 113 2.91 11.84 -4.16
C TRP A 113 3.27 10.35 -4.23
N GLU A 114 2.35 9.49 -4.67
CA GLU A 114 2.61 8.05 -4.89
C GLU A 114 3.80 7.83 -5.84
N LYS A 115 3.83 8.55 -6.98
CA LYS A 115 4.96 8.51 -7.92
C LYS A 115 6.27 8.96 -7.28
N ASP A 116 6.22 10.02 -6.50
CA ASP A 116 7.39 10.58 -5.82
C ASP A 116 7.92 9.62 -4.75
N ILE A 117 7.05 8.95 -3.98
CA ILE A 117 7.43 7.90 -3.01
C ILE A 117 8.14 6.76 -3.71
N LEU A 118 7.56 6.22 -4.80
CA LEU A 118 8.16 5.14 -5.58
C LEU A 118 9.52 5.54 -6.16
N LYS A 119 9.66 6.79 -6.61
CA LYS A 119 10.92 7.32 -7.18
C LYS A 119 12.02 7.48 -6.12
N ARG A 120 11.65 7.92 -4.90
CA ARG A 120 12.61 8.24 -3.82
C ARG A 120 12.80 7.10 -2.83
N ARG A 121 12.20 5.92 -3.10
CA ARG A 121 12.37 4.75 -2.25
C ARG A 121 13.84 4.38 -2.09
N VAL A 122 14.16 3.76 -0.98
CA VAL A 122 15.52 3.28 -0.69
C VAL A 122 15.52 1.78 -0.47
N LEU A 123 16.57 1.11 -0.90
CA LEU A 123 16.77 -0.30 -0.59
C LEU A 123 17.27 -0.39 0.86
N ASP A 124 16.52 -1.10 1.70
CA ASP A 124 16.92 -1.38 3.08
C ASP A 124 18.04 -2.43 3.13
N ASN A 125 18.78 -2.46 4.23
CA ASN A 125 19.84 -3.45 4.45
C ASN A 125 19.33 -4.91 4.44
N ASN A 126 18.05 -5.10 4.67
CA ASN A 126 17.36 -6.39 4.62
C ASN A 126 16.88 -6.79 3.21
N GLY A 127 17.19 -5.99 2.19
CA GLY A 127 16.96 -6.33 0.79
C GLY A 127 15.55 -6.05 0.25
N PHE A 128 14.79 -5.14 0.83
CA PHE A 128 13.49 -4.69 0.31
C PHE A 128 13.40 -3.15 0.26
N TYR A 129 12.51 -2.64 -0.59
CA TYR A 129 12.34 -1.20 -0.75
C TYR A 129 11.41 -0.61 0.29
N ILE A 130 11.88 0.45 0.96
CA ILE A 130 11.15 1.25 1.94
C ILE A 130 11.10 2.72 1.50
N PRO A 131 10.18 3.56 2.03
CA PRO A 131 10.22 4.99 1.80
C PRO A 131 11.51 5.56 2.38
N ASN A 132 12.05 6.63 1.80
CA ASN A 132 13.03 7.41 2.54
C ASN A 132 12.41 7.97 3.84
N LYS A 133 13.24 8.38 4.79
CA LYS A 133 12.78 8.80 6.13
C LYS A 133 11.71 9.90 6.09
N SER A 134 11.84 10.86 5.18
CA SER A 134 10.85 11.94 5.05
C SER A 134 9.51 11.41 4.53
N ASP A 135 9.52 10.64 3.46
CA ASP A 135 8.31 10.01 2.93
C ASP A 135 7.70 9.06 3.99
N TYR A 136 8.53 8.32 4.74
CA TYR A 136 8.03 7.44 5.79
C TYR A 136 7.28 8.22 6.89
N PHE A 137 7.88 9.31 7.39
CA PHE A 137 7.24 10.16 8.40
C PHE A 137 5.89 10.68 7.90
N TYR A 138 5.86 11.31 6.73
CA TYR A 138 4.64 11.97 6.24
C TYR A 138 3.58 10.99 5.78
N THR A 139 3.93 9.84 5.19
CA THR A 139 2.95 8.80 4.84
C THR A 139 2.36 8.13 6.06
N LEU A 140 3.15 7.89 7.11
CA LEU A 140 2.67 7.37 8.38
C LEU A 140 1.74 8.37 9.06
N LEU A 141 2.13 9.66 9.14
CA LEU A 141 1.30 10.71 9.70
C LEU A 141 -0.03 10.85 8.92
N TYR A 142 0.02 10.82 7.59
CA TYR A 142 -1.17 10.84 6.74
C TYR A 142 -2.08 9.63 7.00
N HIS A 143 -1.51 8.44 7.08
CA HIS A 143 -2.25 7.23 7.41
C HIS A 143 -2.97 7.36 8.74
N VAL A 144 -2.27 7.80 9.75
CA VAL A 144 -2.81 7.98 11.10
C VAL A 144 -3.95 8.99 11.12
N ILE A 145 -3.80 10.14 10.43
CA ILE A 145 -4.79 11.22 10.44
C ILE A 145 -6.03 10.91 9.59
N PHE A 146 -5.84 10.31 8.40
CA PHE A 146 -6.91 10.20 7.40
C PHE A 146 -7.40 8.77 7.17
N HIS A 147 -6.59 7.75 7.44
CA HIS A 147 -6.90 6.36 7.10
C HIS A 147 -7.12 5.47 8.31
N SER A 148 -6.42 5.70 9.40
CA SER A 148 -6.62 4.89 10.60
C SER A 148 -8.03 5.14 11.13
N ARG A 149 -8.72 4.06 11.44
CA ARG A 149 -9.98 4.16 12.19
C ARG A 149 -9.61 4.57 13.60
N TRP A 150 -9.71 5.85 13.91
CA TRP A 150 -9.68 6.32 15.27
C TRP A 150 -10.83 5.66 16.02
N LYS A 151 -10.52 4.54 16.64
CA LYS A 151 -11.51 3.81 17.43
C LYS A 151 -11.80 4.65 18.67
N LYS A 152 -13.02 5.21 18.75
CA LYS A 152 -13.67 5.79 19.94
C LYS A 152 -12.86 6.80 20.79
N THR A 153 -11.54 6.78 20.75
CA THR A 153 -10.63 7.75 21.36
C THR A 153 -9.95 8.51 20.23
N ASP A 154 -9.99 9.82 20.24
CA ASP A 154 -9.35 10.66 19.19
C ASP A 154 -7.80 10.66 19.31
N GLU A 155 -7.21 9.54 19.76
CA GLU A 155 -5.78 9.41 20.05
C GLU A 155 -5.06 8.53 19.05
N ILE A 156 -3.86 8.93 18.65
CA ILE A 156 -2.94 8.11 17.86
C ILE A 156 -2.49 6.92 18.72
N ARG A 157 -2.40 5.73 18.14
CA ARG A 157 -1.81 4.56 18.80
C ARG A 157 -0.41 4.88 19.32
N GLU A 158 -0.08 4.40 20.51
CA GLU A 158 1.18 4.72 21.20
C GLU A 158 2.43 4.29 20.41
N ASP A 159 2.36 3.13 19.72
CA ASP A 159 3.43 2.64 18.86
C ASP A 159 3.71 3.58 17.67
N TYR A 160 2.65 4.08 17.02
CA TYR A 160 2.80 5.07 15.94
C TYR A 160 3.29 6.43 16.44
N LYS A 161 2.86 6.88 17.64
CA LYS A 161 3.39 8.12 18.23
C LYS A 161 4.89 8.05 18.43
N LYS A 162 5.35 6.97 19.08
CA LYS A 162 6.79 6.76 19.34
C LYS A 162 7.58 6.73 18.03
N LEU A 163 7.09 6.03 17.03
CA LEU A 163 7.73 5.94 15.72
C LEU A 163 7.78 7.30 15.02
N LEU A 164 6.66 8.03 14.96
CA LEU A 164 6.60 9.38 14.40
C LEU A 164 7.54 10.34 15.12
N PHE A 165 7.58 10.28 16.43
CA PHE A 165 8.46 11.14 17.22
C PHE A 165 9.94 10.86 16.98
N ASN A 166 10.32 9.58 16.87
CA ASN A 166 11.69 9.19 16.55
C ASN A 166 12.08 9.65 15.12
N LEU A 167 11.21 9.43 14.15
CA LEU A 167 11.43 9.90 12.78
C LEU A 167 11.54 11.43 12.70
N ALA A 168 10.71 12.16 13.46
CA ALA A 168 10.79 13.61 13.54
C ALA A 168 12.13 14.10 14.09
N LYS A 169 12.64 13.48 15.15
CA LYS A 169 13.97 13.77 15.69
C LYS A 169 15.09 13.53 14.66
N GLU A 170 15.06 12.40 13.97
CA GLU A 170 16.04 12.08 12.94
C GLU A 170 15.99 13.07 11.76
N LEU A 171 14.80 13.57 11.43
CA LEU A 171 14.57 14.56 10.37
C LEU A 171 14.79 16.01 10.85
N LYS A 172 15.07 16.21 12.13
CA LYS A 172 15.23 17.53 12.76
C LYS A 172 13.99 18.44 12.59
N LEU A 173 12.81 17.85 12.71
CA LEU A 173 11.53 18.55 12.64
C LEU A 173 11.18 19.05 14.05
N GLU A 174 11.74 20.18 14.46
CA GLU A 174 11.62 20.75 15.82
C GLU A 174 10.16 21.09 16.19
N GLU A 175 9.33 21.38 15.20
CA GLU A 175 7.90 21.65 15.38
C GLU A 175 7.09 20.41 15.79
N ILE A 176 7.64 19.20 15.66
CA ILE A 176 6.96 17.95 16.00
C ILE A 176 7.27 17.57 17.44
N THR A 177 6.39 17.95 18.35
CA THR A 177 6.43 17.59 19.77
C THR A 177 5.39 16.51 20.09
N GLU A 178 5.47 15.91 21.27
CA GLU A 178 4.44 14.98 21.75
C GLU A 178 3.06 15.63 21.80
N ASN A 179 2.99 16.89 22.22
CA ASN A 179 1.74 17.66 22.26
C ASN A 179 1.12 17.81 20.86
N VAL A 180 1.96 18.04 19.85
CA VAL A 180 1.51 18.13 18.45
C VAL A 180 0.97 16.79 17.94
N LEU A 181 1.63 15.69 18.28
CA LEU A 181 1.16 14.35 17.91
C LEU A 181 -0.08 13.90 18.69
N ASN A 182 -0.32 14.48 19.88
CA ASN A 182 -1.54 14.25 20.65
C ASN A 182 -2.73 15.08 20.14
N ASP A 183 -2.47 16.14 19.38
CA ASP A 183 -3.52 17.00 18.81
C ASP A 183 -3.70 16.70 17.32
N LYS A 184 -4.85 16.13 16.99
CA LYS A 184 -5.21 15.78 15.61
C LYS A 184 -5.22 16.99 14.66
N ASN A 185 -5.68 18.15 15.14
CA ASN A 185 -5.76 19.35 14.31
C ASN A 185 -4.39 19.93 14.03
N LEU A 186 -3.49 19.90 15.02
CA LEU A 186 -2.10 20.30 14.83
C LEU A 186 -1.37 19.34 13.89
N SER A 187 -1.49 18.03 14.11
CA SER A 187 -0.94 17.00 13.23
C SER A 187 -1.47 17.12 11.79
N LYS A 188 -2.76 17.43 11.64
CA LYS A 188 -3.37 17.67 10.33
C LYS A 188 -2.77 18.89 9.62
N LYS A 189 -2.56 20.00 10.33
CA LYS A 189 -1.89 21.20 9.77
C LYS A 189 -0.48 20.92 9.27
N ILE A 190 0.26 20.07 9.97
CA ILE A 190 1.61 19.68 9.54
C ILE A 190 1.58 18.93 8.22
N ILE A 191 0.71 17.93 8.10
CA ILE A 191 0.61 17.17 6.86
C ILE A 191 0.08 18.03 5.71
N GLU A 192 -0.87 18.93 5.97
CA GLU A 192 -1.38 19.88 4.97
C GLU A 192 -0.28 20.83 4.48
N LYS A 193 0.56 21.36 5.38
CA LYS A 193 1.72 22.21 5.02
C LYS A 193 2.73 21.45 4.16
N TYR A 194 3.02 20.18 4.50
CA TYR A 194 3.87 19.32 3.69
C TYR A 194 3.28 19.09 2.29
N MET A 195 2.01 18.73 2.21
CA MET A 195 1.32 18.50 0.95
C MET A 195 1.30 19.76 0.07
N GLN A 196 1.03 20.91 0.66
CA GLN A 196 1.05 22.20 -0.04
C GLN A 196 2.44 22.51 -0.61
N LYS A 197 3.51 22.30 0.17
CA LYS A 197 4.90 22.51 -0.25
C LYS A 197 5.25 21.74 -1.54
N PHE A 198 4.72 20.54 -1.70
CA PHE A 198 4.99 19.67 -2.86
C PHE A 198 3.86 19.68 -3.90
N SER A 199 2.82 20.48 -3.70
CA SER A 199 1.62 20.52 -4.55
C SER A 199 0.95 19.15 -4.66
N TYR A 200 0.83 18.45 -3.53
CA TYR A 200 0.02 17.24 -3.41
C TYR A 200 -1.39 17.60 -2.93
N ASN A 201 -2.39 16.92 -3.44
CA ASN A 201 -3.77 17.13 -3.04
C ASN A 201 -4.18 16.11 -1.98
N GLN A 202 -4.97 16.55 -1.01
CA GLN A 202 -5.61 15.63 -0.09
C GLN A 202 -6.62 14.79 -0.85
N VAL A 203 -6.46 13.48 -0.82
CA VAL A 203 -7.37 12.55 -1.48
C VAL A 203 -8.33 11.99 -0.43
N ASP A 204 -9.61 12.27 -0.62
CA ASP A 204 -10.66 11.60 0.12
C ASP A 204 -10.79 10.17 -0.40
N THR A 205 -10.22 9.22 0.31
CA THR A 205 -10.25 7.83 -0.12
C THR A 205 -11.68 7.31 -0.12
N VAL A 206 -12.21 7.12 -1.30
CA VAL A 206 -13.53 6.53 -1.57
C VAL A 206 -13.70 5.18 -0.83
N ARG A 207 -12.62 4.45 -0.63
CA ARG A 207 -12.54 3.20 0.12
C ARG A 207 -13.11 3.29 1.53
N TYR A 208 -12.82 4.35 2.26
CA TYR A 208 -13.15 4.44 3.68
C TYR A 208 -14.56 4.98 3.92
N LYS A 209 -15.08 5.81 3.02
CA LYS A 209 -16.43 6.35 3.13
C LYS A 209 -17.50 5.32 2.76
N ILE A 210 -17.22 4.39 1.86
CA ILE A 210 -18.17 3.35 1.42
C ILE A 210 -18.34 2.25 2.48
N ARG A 211 -17.33 1.99 3.31
CA ARG A 211 -17.35 0.89 4.28
C ARG A 211 -18.28 1.11 5.47
N ASN A 212 -18.69 2.32 5.76
CA ASN A 212 -19.26 2.68 7.06
C ASN A 212 -20.72 3.11 7.03
N ASN A 213 -21.63 2.61 6.04
CA ASN A 213 -22.85 3.36 6.07
C ASN A 213 -24.20 2.88 5.61
N GLU A 214 -25.17 3.43 6.37
CA GLU A 214 -26.58 3.63 6.12
C GLU A 214 -26.86 4.36 4.80
N THR A 215 -28.01 4.11 4.18
CA THR A 215 -28.39 4.57 2.84
C THR A 215 -28.26 6.09 2.61
N SER A 216 -28.51 6.93 3.63
CA SER A 216 -28.41 8.40 3.52
C SER A 216 -26.98 8.91 3.33
N LYS A 217 -26.02 8.23 3.93
CA LYS A 217 -24.60 8.53 3.77
C LYS A 217 -24.09 8.05 2.40
N LEU A 218 -24.67 6.96 1.87
CA LEU A 218 -24.35 6.45 0.54
C LEU A 218 -24.67 7.47 -0.55
N LEU A 219 -25.83 8.09 -0.47
CA LEU A 219 -26.25 9.13 -1.41
C LEU A 219 -25.33 10.37 -1.35
N LYS A 220 -25.05 10.87 -0.15
CA LYS A 220 -24.13 12.01 0.04
C LYS A 220 -22.71 11.70 -0.48
N THR A 221 -22.21 10.49 -0.21
CA THR A 221 -20.93 10.03 -0.70
C THR A 221 -20.91 9.90 -2.23
N SER A 222 -21.98 9.38 -2.83
CA SER A 222 -22.10 9.27 -4.29
C SER A 222 -22.10 10.64 -4.98
N ILE A 223 -22.83 11.60 -4.43
CA ILE A 223 -22.85 12.99 -4.93
C ILE A 223 -21.46 13.63 -4.80
N PHE A 224 -20.80 13.43 -3.68
CA PHE A 224 -19.44 13.93 -3.46
C PHE A 224 -18.46 13.34 -4.48
N ILE A 225 -18.46 12.01 -4.65
CA ILE A 225 -17.58 11.32 -5.61
C ILE A 225 -17.83 11.83 -7.03
N LEU A 226 -19.08 11.95 -7.43
CA LEU A 226 -19.45 12.46 -8.75
C LEU A 226 -18.91 13.87 -8.99
N LYS A 227 -19.03 14.75 -7.99
CA LYS A 227 -18.58 16.15 -8.09
C LYS A 227 -17.06 16.31 -8.08
N THR A 228 -16.34 15.48 -7.32
CA THR A 228 -14.89 15.64 -7.11
C THR A 228 -14.04 14.74 -7.99
N HIS A 229 -14.52 13.57 -8.35
CA HIS A 229 -13.74 12.55 -9.03
C HIS A 229 -14.37 12.06 -10.35
N GLY A 230 -15.56 12.54 -10.68
CA GLY A 230 -16.25 12.19 -11.92
C GLY A 230 -16.96 10.83 -11.91
N ILE A 231 -17.63 10.55 -13.02
CA ILE A 231 -18.56 9.42 -13.14
C ILE A 231 -17.86 8.05 -13.06
N ASN A 232 -16.65 7.94 -13.57
CA ASN A 232 -15.91 6.67 -13.56
C ASN A 232 -15.58 6.20 -12.14
N HIS A 233 -15.23 7.14 -11.26
CA HIS A 233 -14.98 6.85 -9.84
C HIS A 233 -16.26 6.49 -9.09
N LEU A 234 -17.39 7.09 -9.47
CA LEU A 234 -18.69 6.72 -8.91
C LEU A 234 -19.06 5.28 -9.27
N PHE A 235 -18.90 4.87 -10.53
CA PHE A 235 -19.14 3.49 -10.96
C PHE A 235 -18.24 2.51 -10.25
N PHE A 236 -16.95 2.83 -10.09
CA PHE A 236 -16.02 2.02 -9.33
C PHE A 236 -16.44 1.85 -7.87
N ALA A 237 -16.87 2.94 -7.22
CA ALA A 237 -17.34 2.91 -5.85
C ALA A 237 -18.61 2.06 -5.67
N ILE A 238 -19.55 2.16 -6.60
CA ILE A 238 -20.78 1.35 -6.62
C ILE A 238 -20.42 -0.13 -6.80
N LYS A 239 -19.55 -0.45 -7.75
CA LYS A 239 -19.08 -1.84 -7.99
C LYS A 239 -18.46 -2.46 -6.73
N LEU A 240 -17.59 -1.72 -6.04
CA LEU A 240 -17.00 -2.17 -4.78
C LEU A 240 -18.06 -2.45 -3.69
N LYS A 241 -19.08 -1.59 -3.61
CA LYS A 241 -20.17 -1.76 -2.62
C LYS A 241 -21.00 -2.99 -2.93
N ILE A 242 -21.36 -3.22 -4.19
CA ILE A 242 -22.11 -4.40 -4.63
C ILE A 242 -21.31 -5.68 -4.30
N GLN A 243 -20.02 -5.71 -4.64
CA GLN A 243 -19.16 -6.85 -4.33
C GLN A 243 -19.08 -7.13 -2.83
N PHE A 244 -19.06 -6.08 -2.00
CA PHE A 244 -19.07 -6.22 -0.54
C PHE A 244 -20.39 -6.81 -0.02
N ILE A 245 -21.54 -6.35 -0.56
CA ILE A 245 -22.86 -6.86 -0.17
C ILE A 245 -23.03 -8.34 -0.57
N LEU A 246 -22.56 -8.71 -1.76
CA LEU A 246 -22.65 -10.09 -2.26
C LEU A 246 -21.77 -11.07 -1.49
N LYS A 247 -20.70 -10.60 -0.83
CA LYS A 247 -19.84 -11.44 0.02
C LYS A 247 -20.34 -11.62 1.45
N LEU A 248 -21.34 -10.86 1.86
CA LEU A 248 -21.97 -10.97 3.19
C LEU A 248 -23.22 -11.88 3.19
N ARG A 249 -23.58 -12.43 2.03
CA ARG A 249 -24.58 -13.49 1.86
C ARG A 249 -23.90 -14.82 1.57
#